data_d185eb5e6173edcd76fe35a1fc8007e1
#
_entry.id   d185eb5e6173edcd76fe35a1fc8007e1
#
_cell.length_a   1.000
_cell.length_b   1.000
_cell.length_c   1.000
_cell.angle_alpha   90.00
_cell.angle_beta   90.00
_cell.angle_gamma   90.00
#
_symmetry.space_group_name_H-M   'P 1'
#
loop_
_entity.id
_entity.type
_entity.pdbx_description
1 polymer ?
#
loop_
_entity_poly.entity_id
_entity_poly.type
_entity_poly.pdbx_seq_one_letter_code
_entity_poly.pdbx_strand_id
1 'polypeptide(L)'
;MSEKIINIELNELPPKILSEFINIRKDSMLSKLYKNGFLKIYNTLADDVPKKKLYPSQTWASFNTGIRFQEHNCYWYSDPIDNKKLLWNKLVEKNIKVGVLGSLHSSKYPKDLYENDLYKFYIPDCFSEKTLTKPNNYSYFQKLNFQLVASSARITKIKDIFFTILNHLKRILKNPQDYGISFFSIKLIIKSIFWAIRYKNKEFLRM
;
A
#
# COMPACT_ATOMS: atom_id res chain seq x y z
N MET A 1 -25.02 11.78 -8.48
CA MET A 1 -24.20 10.74 -7.82
C MET A 1 -22.78 11.29 -7.70
N SER A 2 -22.16 11.28 -6.53
CA SER A 2 -20.75 11.67 -6.40
C SER A 2 -19.87 10.61 -7.03
N GLU A 3 -19.01 11.01 -7.94
CA GLU A 3 -18.01 10.11 -8.53
C GLU A 3 -17.06 9.61 -7.43
N LYS A 4 -16.71 8.31 -7.49
CA LYS A 4 -15.74 7.69 -6.59
C LYS A 4 -14.54 7.26 -7.39
N ILE A 5 -13.35 7.63 -6.94
CA ILE A 5 -12.08 7.24 -7.55
C ILE A 5 -11.36 6.29 -6.59
N ILE A 6 -10.87 5.18 -7.11
CA ILE A 6 -9.99 4.26 -6.40
C ILE A 6 -8.64 4.29 -7.12
N ASN A 7 -7.61 4.73 -6.41
CA ASN A 7 -6.22 4.63 -6.86
C ASN A 7 -5.60 3.36 -6.27
N ILE A 8 -5.10 2.47 -7.12
CA ILE A 8 -4.43 1.23 -6.70
C ILE A 8 -2.97 1.33 -7.11
N GLU A 9 -2.09 1.36 -6.12
CA GLU A 9 -0.65 1.46 -6.28
C GLU A 9 -0.03 0.06 -6.20
N LEU A 10 0.59 -0.38 -7.29
CA LEU A 10 1.31 -1.65 -7.36
C LEU A 10 2.77 -1.37 -7.63
N ASN A 11 3.60 -1.56 -6.60
CA ASN A 11 5.04 -1.40 -6.74
C ASN A 11 5.63 -2.55 -7.55
N GLU A 12 6.57 -2.20 -8.45
CA GLU A 12 7.34 -3.19 -9.20
C GLU A 12 6.52 -4.22 -10.00
N LEU A 13 5.37 -3.81 -10.56
CA LEU A 13 4.62 -4.65 -11.50
C LEU A 13 5.25 -4.54 -12.90
N PRO A 14 6.01 -5.55 -13.38
CA PRO A 14 6.63 -5.49 -14.69
C PRO A 14 5.59 -5.53 -15.80
N PRO A 15 5.74 -4.71 -16.86
CA PRO A 15 4.82 -4.74 -18.01
C PRO A 15 4.69 -6.12 -18.65
N LYS A 16 5.76 -6.91 -18.64
CA LYS A 16 5.76 -8.29 -19.15
C LYS A 16 4.76 -9.17 -18.38
N ILE A 17 4.81 -9.13 -17.04
CA ILE A 17 3.88 -9.91 -16.19
C ILE A 17 2.44 -9.44 -16.41
N LEU A 18 2.22 -8.13 -16.52
CA LEU A 18 0.90 -7.58 -16.82
C LEU A 18 0.38 -8.09 -18.17
N SER A 19 1.22 -8.10 -19.20
CA SER A 19 0.86 -8.59 -20.54
C SER A 19 0.55 -10.09 -20.53
N GLU A 20 1.35 -10.89 -19.85
CA GLU A 20 1.11 -12.33 -19.67
C GLU A 20 -0.21 -12.59 -18.93
N PHE A 21 -0.46 -11.87 -17.84
CA PHE A 21 -1.72 -11.97 -17.10
C PHE A 21 -2.94 -11.65 -17.98
N ILE A 22 -2.88 -10.56 -18.76
CA ILE A 22 -3.95 -10.16 -19.67
C ILE A 22 -4.23 -11.25 -20.72
N ASN A 23 -3.19 -11.89 -21.22
CA ASN A 23 -3.31 -12.96 -22.22
C ASN A 23 -3.91 -14.25 -21.64
N ILE A 24 -3.55 -14.60 -20.40
CA ILE A 24 -4.03 -15.81 -19.73
C ILE A 24 -5.45 -15.61 -19.16
N ARG A 25 -5.69 -14.47 -18.52
CA ARG A 25 -6.97 -14.17 -17.84
C ARG A 25 -7.84 -13.21 -18.65
N LYS A 26 -8.27 -13.68 -19.82
CA LYS A 26 -9.08 -12.89 -20.78
C LYS A 26 -10.41 -12.38 -20.21
N ASP A 27 -10.93 -13.03 -19.18
CA ASP A 27 -12.16 -12.69 -18.44
C ASP A 27 -11.96 -11.59 -17.38
N SER A 28 -10.72 -11.28 -17.04
CA SER A 28 -10.39 -10.32 -15.97
C SER A 28 -10.77 -8.88 -16.33
N MET A 29 -10.96 -8.03 -15.30
CA MET A 29 -11.21 -6.61 -15.50
C MET A 29 -10.04 -5.93 -16.25
N LEU A 30 -8.79 -6.27 -15.92
CA LEU A 30 -7.62 -5.71 -16.60
C LEU A 30 -7.61 -6.06 -18.09
N SER A 31 -7.96 -7.28 -18.45
CA SER A 31 -8.06 -7.70 -19.86
C SER A 31 -9.17 -6.96 -20.60
N LYS A 32 -10.30 -6.72 -19.95
CA LYS A 32 -11.40 -5.91 -20.51
C LYS A 32 -10.97 -4.46 -20.69
N LEU A 33 -10.30 -3.86 -19.71
CA LEU A 33 -9.77 -2.49 -19.80
C LEU A 33 -8.73 -2.35 -20.93
N TYR A 34 -7.83 -3.33 -21.07
CA TYR A 34 -6.86 -3.35 -22.16
C TYR A 34 -7.53 -3.45 -23.53
N LYS A 35 -8.44 -4.40 -23.69
CA LYS A 35 -9.18 -4.62 -24.95
C LYS A 35 -9.98 -3.40 -25.38
N ASN A 36 -10.53 -2.67 -24.42
CA ASN A 36 -11.33 -1.46 -24.67
C ASN A 36 -10.47 -0.19 -24.78
N GLY A 37 -9.13 -0.29 -24.76
CA GLY A 37 -8.22 0.85 -24.90
C GLY A 37 -8.12 1.75 -23.68
N PHE A 38 -8.67 1.34 -22.52
CA PHE A 38 -8.59 2.11 -21.28
C PHE A 38 -7.28 1.87 -20.52
N LEU A 39 -6.59 0.75 -20.73
CA LEU A 39 -5.28 0.49 -20.14
C LEU A 39 -4.19 1.07 -21.05
N LYS A 40 -3.41 2.00 -20.51
CA LYS A 40 -2.27 2.62 -21.20
C LYS A 40 -1.00 2.39 -20.39
N ILE A 41 0.08 2.10 -21.08
CA ILE A 41 1.40 1.93 -20.47
C ILE A 41 2.26 3.12 -20.89
N TYR A 42 2.89 3.77 -19.91
CA TYR A 42 3.79 4.90 -20.12
C TYR A 42 5.17 4.56 -19.59
N ASN A 43 6.19 5.08 -20.25
CA ASN A 43 7.56 5.00 -19.74
C ASN A 43 7.78 6.08 -18.69
N THR A 44 8.47 5.71 -17.62
CA THR A 44 8.95 6.68 -16.64
C THR A 44 10.23 7.34 -17.13
N LEU A 45 10.28 8.67 -17.11
CA LEU A 45 11.47 9.43 -17.43
C LEU A 45 12.37 9.54 -16.19
N ALA A 46 13.67 9.48 -16.39
CA ALA A 46 14.68 9.53 -15.35
C ALA A 46 15.77 10.56 -15.60
N ASP A 47 15.49 11.57 -16.42
CA ASP A 47 16.45 12.57 -16.90
C ASP A 47 16.90 13.51 -15.78
N ASP A 48 16.06 13.75 -14.82
CA ASP A 48 16.29 14.60 -13.65
C ASP A 48 16.84 13.84 -12.42
N VAL A 49 17.06 12.52 -12.55
CA VAL A 49 17.52 11.68 -11.44
C VAL A 49 19.02 11.38 -11.56
N PRO A 50 19.79 11.49 -10.47
CA PRO A 50 21.22 11.16 -10.48
C PRO A 50 21.49 9.77 -11.06
N LYS A 51 22.44 9.68 -12.01
CA LYS A 51 22.81 8.44 -12.70
C LYS A 51 21.65 7.76 -13.46
N LYS A 52 20.54 8.46 -13.70
CA LYS A 52 19.34 7.95 -14.37
C LYS A 52 18.80 6.65 -13.74
N LYS A 53 19.00 6.48 -12.43
CA LYS A 53 18.49 5.34 -11.66
C LYS A 53 17.25 5.76 -10.90
N LEU A 54 16.15 5.06 -11.17
CA LEU A 54 14.90 5.25 -10.45
C LEU A 54 14.81 4.27 -9.27
N TYR A 55 14.51 4.81 -8.10
CA TYR A 55 14.16 4.03 -6.93
C TYR A 55 12.67 4.24 -6.59
N PRO A 56 11.99 3.23 -6.03
CA PRO A 56 10.57 3.35 -5.67
C PRO A 56 10.28 4.59 -4.81
N SER A 57 11.14 4.91 -3.84
CA SER A 57 11.00 6.09 -2.99
C SER A 57 10.91 7.40 -3.77
N GLN A 58 11.72 7.56 -4.80
CA GLN A 58 11.72 8.75 -5.67
C GLN A 58 10.48 8.79 -6.56
N THR A 59 10.19 7.68 -7.22
CA THR A 59 9.08 7.57 -8.17
C THR A 59 7.74 7.82 -7.47
N TRP A 60 7.53 7.22 -6.29
CA TRP A 60 6.32 7.42 -5.52
C TRP A 60 6.22 8.83 -4.92
N ALA A 61 7.34 9.45 -4.56
CA ALA A 61 7.35 10.85 -4.16
C ALA A 61 6.87 11.76 -5.30
N SER A 62 7.41 11.57 -6.52
CA SER A 62 6.96 12.32 -7.69
C SER A 62 5.49 12.06 -8.02
N PHE A 63 5.05 10.80 -7.96
CA PHE A 63 3.66 10.42 -8.23
C PHE A 63 2.70 11.06 -7.23
N ASN A 64 2.98 10.94 -5.93
CA ASN A 64 2.11 11.41 -4.87
C ASN A 64 2.09 12.94 -4.70
N THR A 65 3.08 13.65 -5.23
CA THR A 65 3.14 15.11 -5.16
C THR A 65 2.80 15.78 -6.48
N GLY A 66 2.99 15.09 -7.61
CA GLY A 66 2.89 15.66 -8.96
C GLY A 66 4.04 16.60 -9.32
N ILE A 67 5.18 16.52 -8.62
CA ILE A 67 6.37 17.34 -8.88
C ILE A 67 7.58 16.47 -9.19
N ARG A 68 8.56 17.04 -9.90
CA ARG A 68 9.76 16.34 -10.33
C ARG A 68 10.73 16.10 -9.19
N PHE A 69 11.62 15.13 -9.35
CA PHE A 69 12.64 14.79 -8.37
C PHE A 69 13.49 16.01 -7.96
N GLN A 70 13.94 16.83 -8.92
CA GLN A 70 14.75 18.04 -8.67
C GLN A 70 14.08 19.04 -7.71
N GLU A 71 12.74 19.04 -7.66
CA GLU A 71 11.99 19.97 -6.82
C GLU A 71 11.71 19.39 -5.43
N HIS A 72 11.39 18.08 -5.32
CA HIS A 72 11.09 17.47 -4.02
C HIS A 72 12.33 16.89 -3.34
N ASN A 73 13.41 16.58 -4.07
CA ASN A 73 14.69 16.05 -3.59
C ASN A 73 14.55 14.83 -2.62
N CYS A 74 13.44 14.11 -2.70
CA CYS A 74 13.19 12.95 -1.86
C CYS A 74 13.82 11.72 -2.52
N TYR A 75 14.94 11.26 -1.97
CA TYR A 75 15.68 10.09 -2.45
C TYR A 75 15.29 8.82 -1.70
N TRP A 76 15.06 8.95 -0.39
CA TRP A 76 14.67 7.86 0.51
C TRP A 76 13.32 8.12 1.16
N TYR A 77 12.69 7.06 1.70
CA TYR A 77 11.42 7.20 2.44
C TYR A 77 11.56 8.06 3.71
N SER A 78 12.77 8.15 4.27
CA SER A 78 13.09 9.01 5.41
C SER A 78 13.21 10.49 5.06
N ASP A 79 13.46 10.80 3.78
CA ASP A 79 13.71 12.18 3.37
C ASP A 79 12.49 13.06 3.59
N PRO A 80 12.70 14.35 3.90
CA PRO A 80 11.60 15.26 4.11
C PRO A 80 10.80 15.47 2.82
N ILE A 81 9.50 15.37 2.93
CA ILE A 81 8.56 15.71 1.88
C ILE A 81 7.51 16.66 2.44
N ASP A 82 7.17 17.69 1.68
CA ASP A 82 6.13 18.62 2.09
C ASP A 82 4.76 17.94 2.05
N ASN A 83 4.17 17.74 3.22
CA ASN A 83 2.87 17.10 3.37
C ASN A 83 1.76 17.80 2.55
N LYS A 84 1.78 19.11 2.46
CA LYS A 84 0.78 19.88 1.71
C LYS A 84 0.79 19.53 0.22
N LYS A 85 1.91 19.02 -0.29
CA LYS A 85 2.04 18.61 -1.69
C LYS A 85 1.54 17.20 -1.97
N LEU A 86 1.33 16.36 -0.95
CA LEU A 86 0.82 15.01 -1.12
C LEU A 86 -0.62 15.00 -1.63
N LEU A 87 -0.91 14.08 -2.54
CA LEU A 87 -2.18 13.99 -3.26
C LEU A 87 -3.40 14.02 -2.32
N TRP A 88 -3.39 13.22 -1.27
CA TRP A 88 -4.51 13.14 -0.32
C TRP A 88 -4.73 14.43 0.44
N ASN A 89 -3.68 15.17 0.78
CA ASN A 89 -3.82 16.45 1.45
C ASN A 89 -4.36 17.52 0.50
N LYS A 90 -3.90 17.53 -0.76
CA LYS A 90 -4.47 18.42 -1.80
C LYS A 90 -5.95 18.15 -2.07
N LEU A 91 -6.37 16.89 -1.99
CA LEU A 91 -7.79 16.54 -2.15
C LEU A 91 -8.61 17.02 -0.95
N VAL A 92 -8.09 16.88 0.27
CA VAL A 92 -8.73 17.40 1.48
C VAL A 92 -8.85 18.92 1.45
N GLU A 93 -7.81 19.65 1.01
CA GLU A 93 -7.89 21.11 0.81
C GLU A 93 -8.99 21.52 -0.17
N LYS A 94 -9.35 20.64 -1.10
CA LYS A 94 -10.46 20.81 -2.04
C LYS A 94 -11.80 20.27 -1.52
N ASN A 95 -11.91 20.01 -0.22
CA ASN A 95 -13.10 19.44 0.43
C ASN A 95 -13.52 18.07 -0.11
N ILE A 96 -12.56 17.26 -0.59
CA ILE A 96 -12.79 15.90 -1.07
C ILE A 96 -12.47 14.91 0.05
N LYS A 97 -13.40 14.01 0.32
CA LYS A 97 -13.19 12.92 1.29
C LYS A 97 -12.19 11.93 0.77
N VAL A 98 -11.21 11.56 1.59
CA VAL A 98 -10.14 10.63 1.21
C VAL A 98 -10.02 9.46 2.18
N GLY A 99 -9.54 8.35 1.67
CA GLY A 99 -9.05 7.23 2.44
C GLY A 99 -7.65 6.84 1.93
N VAL A 100 -6.71 6.63 2.83
CA VAL A 100 -5.32 6.26 2.51
C VAL A 100 -5.01 4.91 3.13
N LEU A 101 -4.49 3.98 2.33
CA LEU A 101 -4.09 2.65 2.78
C LEU A 101 -2.73 2.29 2.18
N GLY A 102 -1.69 2.35 3.00
CA GLY A 102 -0.36 1.86 2.65
C GLY A 102 0.36 2.61 1.52
N SER A 103 -0.18 3.75 1.06
CA SER A 103 0.46 4.55 0.03
C SER A 103 1.82 5.04 0.49
N LEU A 104 2.85 4.86 -0.31
CA LEU A 104 4.21 5.25 0.04
C LEU A 104 4.30 6.76 0.33
N HIS A 105 5.12 7.13 1.30
CA HIS A 105 5.22 8.47 1.89
C HIS A 105 4.02 8.92 2.76
N SER A 106 3.03 8.05 3.00
CA SER A 106 1.93 8.38 3.91
C SER A 106 2.32 8.34 5.40
N SER A 107 3.54 7.92 5.72
CA SER A 107 4.13 8.07 7.06
C SER A 107 4.33 9.53 7.48
N LYS A 108 4.23 10.46 6.55
CA LYS A 108 4.18 11.92 6.79
C LYS A 108 2.73 12.32 7.10
N TYR A 109 2.32 12.12 8.33
CA TYR A 109 0.93 12.34 8.76
C TYR A 109 0.45 13.78 8.57
N PRO A 110 -0.80 13.97 8.14
CA PRO A 110 -1.46 15.27 8.24
C PRO A 110 -1.53 15.74 9.70
N LYS A 111 -1.35 17.03 9.94
CA LYS A 111 -1.39 17.59 11.30
C LYS A 111 -2.78 17.48 11.94
N ASP A 112 -3.82 17.59 11.12
CA ASP A 112 -5.23 17.59 11.48
C ASP A 112 -5.91 16.23 11.21
N LEU A 113 -5.15 15.14 11.13
CA LEU A 113 -5.67 13.83 10.74
C LEU A 113 -6.91 13.39 11.52
N TYR A 114 -6.94 13.61 12.83
CA TYR A 114 -8.02 13.15 13.69
C TYR A 114 -9.21 14.13 13.73
N GLU A 115 -8.91 15.42 13.67
CA GLU A 115 -9.88 16.50 13.75
C GLU A 115 -10.62 16.71 12.42
N ASN A 116 -10.00 16.34 11.31
CA ASN A 116 -10.54 16.58 9.98
C ASN A 116 -11.32 15.37 9.45
N ASP A 117 -12.64 15.50 9.41
CA ASP A 117 -13.55 14.44 8.96
C ASP A 117 -13.44 14.09 7.47
N LEU A 118 -12.69 14.83 6.70
CA LEU A 118 -12.44 14.50 5.30
C LEU A 118 -11.48 13.29 5.17
N TYR A 119 -10.60 13.03 6.15
CA TYR A 119 -9.86 11.78 6.24
C TYR A 119 -10.76 10.68 6.79
N LYS A 120 -11.38 9.89 5.90
CA LYS A 120 -12.32 8.82 6.30
C LYS A 120 -11.63 7.61 6.90
N PHE A 121 -10.46 7.29 6.37
CA PHE A 121 -9.51 6.39 7.03
C PHE A 121 -8.08 6.75 6.60
N TYR A 122 -7.11 6.37 7.44
CA TYR A 122 -5.71 6.59 7.18
C TYR A 122 -4.89 5.47 7.83
N ILE A 123 -4.29 4.65 7.00
CA ILE A 123 -3.35 3.60 7.42
C ILE A 123 -2.06 3.90 6.64
N PRO A 124 -0.97 4.29 7.32
CA PRO A 124 0.24 4.71 6.65
C PRO A 124 0.96 3.54 5.97
N ASP A 125 2.01 3.88 5.23
CA ASP A 125 2.88 2.88 4.61
C ASP A 125 3.62 2.03 5.64
N CYS A 126 4.19 0.93 5.17
CA CYS A 126 4.87 -0.06 5.99
C CYS A 126 6.19 0.42 6.61
N PHE A 127 6.73 1.57 6.17
CA PHE A 127 7.96 2.16 6.73
C PHE A 127 7.68 3.13 7.88
N SER A 128 6.41 3.37 8.21
CA SER A 128 6.04 4.24 9.33
C SER A 128 6.30 3.56 10.68
N GLU A 129 7.22 4.08 11.45
CA GLU A 129 7.49 3.66 12.83
C GLU A 129 6.31 3.99 13.77
N LYS A 130 5.60 5.08 13.48
CA LYS A 130 4.42 5.47 14.22
C LYS A 130 3.26 4.56 13.84
N THR A 131 2.57 4.02 14.84
CA THR A 131 1.41 3.16 14.64
C THR A 131 0.09 3.93 14.62
N LEU A 132 0.14 5.22 14.27
CA LEU A 132 -1.05 6.07 14.18
C LEU A 132 -1.90 5.64 12.98
N THR A 133 -3.19 5.46 13.21
CA THR A 133 -4.16 5.13 12.16
C THR A 133 -5.48 5.82 12.45
N LYS A 134 -6.24 6.15 11.41
CA LYS A 134 -7.63 6.58 11.55
C LYS A 134 -8.53 5.57 10.83
N PRO A 135 -9.46 4.89 11.50
CA PRO A 135 -9.65 4.88 12.95
C PRO A 135 -8.49 4.17 13.70
N ASN A 136 -8.38 4.47 14.99
CA ASN A 136 -7.23 4.04 15.81
C ASN A 136 -7.18 2.52 16.06
N ASN A 137 -8.27 1.80 15.86
CA ASN A 137 -8.33 0.34 16.03
C ASN A 137 -7.45 -0.42 15.02
N TYR A 138 -7.01 0.19 13.91
CA TYR A 138 -6.06 -0.40 12.95
C TYR A 138 -4.59 -0.24 13.35
N SER A 139 -4.28 0.43 14.47
CA SER A 139 -2.90 0.64 14.94
C SER A 139 -2.10 -0.67 15.10
N TYR A 140 -2.77 -1.77 15.47
CA TYR A 140 -2.13 -3.09 15.56
C TYR A 140 -1.77 -3.67 14.20
N PHE A 141 -2.61 -3.45 13.20
CA PHE A 141 -2.30 -3.83 11.83
C PHE A 141 -1.07 -3.08 11.35
N GLN A 142 -1.01 -1.77 11.59
CA GLN A 142 0.15 -0.96 11.22
C GLN A 142 1.41 -1.39 11.96
N LYS A 143 1.32 -1.73 13.24
CA LYS A 143 2.45 -2.28 14.00
C LYS A 143 2.97 -3.57 13.39
N LEU A 144 2.08 -4.50 13.02
CA LEU A 144 2.46 -5.73 12.33
C LEU A 144 3.12 -5.45 10.98
N ASN A 145 2.54 -4.55 10.19
CA ASN A 145 3.04 -4.16 8.88
C ASN A 145 4.47 -3.61 8.98
N PHE A 146 4.72 -2.69 9.90
CA PHE A 146 6.06 -2.16 10.17
C PHE A 146 7.03 -3.26 10.62
N GLN A 147 6.62 -4.12 11.56
CA GLN A 147 7.48 -5.19 12.07
C GLN A 147 7.88 -6.20 10.98
N LEU A 148 7.00 -6.51 10.04
CA LEU A 148 7.30 -7.41 8.93
C LEU A 148 8.38 -6.81 8.02
N VAL A 149 8.31 -5.52 7.72
CA VAL A 149 9.33 -4.82 6.93
C VAL A 149 10.64 -4.70 7.71
N ALA A 150 10.58 -4.29 8.99
CA ALA A 150 11.75 -4.19 9.85
C ALA A 150 12.44 -5.55 10.06
N SER A 151 11.69 -6.67 10.09
CA SER A 151 12.27 -8.01 10.18
C SER A 151 12.98 -8.41 8.90
N SER A 152 12.44 -8.05 7.74
CA SER A 152 13.12 -8.27 6.45
C SER A 152 14.46 -7.53 6.40
N ALA A 153 14.56 -6.37 7.03
CA ALA A 153 15.80 -5.64 7.25
C ALA A 153 16.64 -6.13 8.45
N ARG A 154 16.23 -7.24 9.11
CA ARG A 154 16.87 -7.83 10.31
C ARG A 154 16.88 -6.90 11.54
N ILE A 155 15.96 -5.96 11.61
CA ILE A 155 15.85 -5.00 12.72
C ILE A 155 14.97 -5.55 13.85
N THR A 156 13.96 -6.35 13.53
CA THR A 156 12.99 -6.87 14.50
C THR A 156 13.20 -8.37 14.75
N LYS A 157 13.11 -8.79 16.01
CA LYS A 157 13.22 -10.21 16.39
C LYS A 157 11.95 -10.98 15.99
N ILE A 158 12.11 -12.18 15.45
CA ILE A 158 11.00 -13.06 15.02
C ILE A 158 9.97 -13.29 16.13
N LYS A 159 10.42 -13.42 17.39
CA LYS A 159 9.53 -13.57 18.54
C LYS A 159 8.56 -12.39 18.71
N ASP A 160 9.01 -11.17 18.45
CA ASP A 160 8.19 -9.97 18.62
C ASP A 160 7.09 -9.90 17.53
N ILE A 161 7.42 -10.38 16.33
CA ILE A 161 6.46 -10.55 15.24
C ILE A 161 5.41 -11.57 15.63
N PHE A 162 5.84 -12.74 16.15
CA PHE A 162 4.95 -13.81 16.57
C PHE A 162 3.94 -13.33 17.65
N PHE A 163 4.41 -12.62 18.69
CA PHE A 163 3.54 -12.06 19.70
C PHE A 163 2.57 -11.01 19.13
N THR A 164 3.03 -10.19 18.20
CA THR A 164 2.17 -9.20 17.53
C THR A 164 1.08 -9.88 16.72
N ILE A 165 1.41 -10.92 15.95
CA ILE A 165 0.44 -11.72 15.19
C ILE A 165 -0.57 -12.38 16.13
N LEU A 166 -0.11 -12.98 17.22
CA LEU A 166 -0.98 -13.65 18.18
C LEU A 166 -1.97 -12.68 18.82
N ASN A 167 -1.52 -11.52 19.22
CA ASN A 167 -2.38 -10.47 19.79
C ASN A 167 -3.36 -9.92 18.76
N HIS A 168 -2.95 -9.81 17.50
CA HIS A 168 -3.83 -9.39 16.42
C HIS A 168 -4.92 -10.43 16.17
N LEU A 169 -4.56 -11.71 16.10
CA LEU A 169 -5.52 -12.81 15.96
C LEU A 169 -6.52 -12.85 17.11
N LYS A 170 -6.07 -12.69 18.37
CA LYS A 170 -6.97 -12.62 19.54
C LYS A 170 -7.99 -11.49 19.42
N ARG A 171 -7.58 -10.31 18.91
CA ARG A 171 -8.51 -9.19 18.69
C ARG A 171 -9.50 -9.46 17.58
N ILE A 172 -9.03 -10.01 16.44
CA ILE A 172 -9.89 -10.42 15.34
C ILE A 172 -10.95 -11.42 15.81
N LEU A 173 -10.55 -12.41 16.60
CA LEU A 173 -11.47 -13.42 17.13
C LEU A 173 -12.48 -12.82 18.12
N LYS A 174 -12.08 -11.79 18.88
CA LYS A 174 -12.97 -11.11 19.82
C LYS A 174 -14.00 -10.22 19.12
N ASN A 175 -13.58 -9.50 18.07
CA ASN A 175 -14.41 -8.53 17.35
C ASN A 175 -14.21 -8.65 15.83
N PRO A 176 -14.63 -9.74 15.19
CA PRO A 176 -14.36 -9.97 13.76
C PRO A 176 -15.02 -8.92 12.85
N GLN A 177 -16.14 -8.37 13.28
CA GLN A 177 -16.87 -7.35 12.51
C GLN A 177 -16.10 -6.03 12.38
N ASP A 178 -15.34 -5.64 13.40
CA ASP A 178 -14.51 -4.43 13.38
C ASP A 178 -13.41 -4.47 12.31
N TYR A 179 -13.08 -5.68 11.85
CA TYR A 179 -12.07 -5.93 10.82
C TYR A 179 -12.68 -6.27 9.46
N GLY A 180 -13.98 -6.13 9.30
CA GLY A 180 -14.67 -6.50 8.05
C GLY A 180 -14.54 -7.99 7.70
N ILE A 181 -14.24 -8.84 8.69
CA ILE A 181 -14.06 -10.28 8.49
C ILE A 181 -15.43 -10.93 8.43
N SER A 182 -15.83 -11.26 7.21
CA SER A 182 -17.02 -12.09 6.96
C SER A 182 -16.66 -13.58 7.01
N PHE A 183 -17.68 -14.42 7.10
CA PHE A 183 -17.51 -15.86 6.95
C PHE A 183 -16.82 -16.24 5.64
N PHE A 184 -17.07 -15.49 4.58
CA PHE A 184 -16.41 -15.62 3.29
C PHE A 184 -14.90 -15.33 3.37
N SER A 185 -14.50 -14.29 4.09
CA SER A 185 -13.08 -13.93 4.29
C SER A 185 -12.33 -15.01 5.06
N ILE A 186 -12.96 -15.59 6.11
CA ILE A 186 -12.40 -16.72 6.86
C ILE A 186 -12.19 -17.93 5.94
N LYS A 187 -13.18 -18.27 5.12
CA LYS A 187 -13.09 -19.35 4.14
C LYS A 187 -11.96 -19.15 3.14
N LEU A 188 -11.74 -17.91 2.67
CA LEU A 188 -10.65 -17.57 1.78
C LEU A 188 -9.28 -17.74 2.46
N ILE A 189 -9.14 -17.28 3.71
CA ILE A 189 -7.90 -17.44 4.49
C ILE A 189 -7.57 -18.91 4.67
N ILE A 190 -8.53 -19.71 5.11
CA ILE A 190 -8.35 -21.17 5.29
C ILE A 190 -7.95 -21.82 3.97
N LYS A 191 -8.62 -21.47 2.87
CA LYS A 191 -8.30 -21.99 1.53
C LYS A 191 -6.88 -21.60 1.11
N SER A 192 -6.46 -20.36 1.37
CA SER A 192 -5.11 -19.88 1.05
C SER A 192 -4.04 -20.59 1.88
N ILE A 193 -4.28 -20.83 3.18
CA ILE A 193 -3.37 -21.60 4.04
C ILE A 193 -3.27 -23.04 3.53
N PHE A 194 -4.40 -23.69 3.23
CA PHE A 194 -4.43 -25.05 2.69
C PHE A 194 -3.67 -25.15 1.37
N TRP A 195 -3.85 -24.16 0.48
CA TRP A 195 -3.08 -24.03 -0.75
C TRP A 195 -1.59 -23.88 -0.50
N ALA A 196 -1.20 -22.97 0.40
CA ALA A 196 0.21 -22.76 0.78
C ALA A 196 0.86 -24.04 1.35
N ILE A 197 0.14 -24.81 2.18
CA ILE A 197 0.62 -26.08 2.72
C ILE A 197 0.74 -27.15 1.62
N ARG A 198 -0.25 -27.26 0.73
CA ARG A 198 -0.29 -28.27 -0.34
C ARG A 198 0.75 -28.00 -1.43
N TYR A 199 1.03 -26.73 -1.72
CA TYR A 199 2.01 -26.31 -2.73
C TYR A 199 3.34 -25.85 -2.13
N LYS A 200 3.67 -26.28 -0.91
CA LYS A 200 4.97 -26.10 -0.25
C LYS A 200 6.14 -26.69 -1.03
N ASN A 201 5.88 -27.29 -2.19
CA ASN A 201 6.85 -27.81 -3.10
C ASN A 201 7.32 -26.76 -4.11
N LYS A 202 8.47 -26.18 -3.79
CA LYS A 202 9.60 -25.82 -4.68
C LYS A 202 9.49 -24.67 -5.66
N GLU A 203 8.35 -24.18 -6.09
CA GLU A 203 8.32 -23.13 -7.12
C GLU A 203 7.93 -21.74 -6.60
N PHE A 204 7.19 -21.64 -5.51
CA PHE A 204 6.75 -20.38 -4.95
C PHE A 204 7.84 -19.60 -4.20
N LEU A 205 8.98 -20.23 -3.88
CA LEU A 205 10.15 -19.60 -3.25
C LEU A 205 11.25 -19.24 -4.24
N ARG A 206 11.00 -19.40 -5.54
CA ARG A 206 11.95 -19.07 -6.62
C ARG A 206 11.51 -17.90 -7.51
N MET A 207 10.42 -17.22 -7.16
CA MET A 207 10.03 -15.95 -7.81
C MET A 207 10.50 -14.77 -6.99
#